data_adb1030451a40d8f835053809e7af9af
#
_entry.id   adb1030451a40d8f835053809e7af9af
#
_cell.length_a   1.000
_cell.length_b   1.000
_cell.length_c   1.000
_cell.angle_alpha   90.00
_cell.angle_beta   90.00
_cell.angle_gamma   90.00
#
_symmetry.space_group_name_H-M   'P 1'
#
loop_
_entity.id
_entity.type
_entity.pdbx_description
1 polymer ?
#
loop_
_entity_poly.entity_id
_entity_poly.type
_entity_poly.pdbx_seq_one_letter_code
_entity_poly.pdbx_strand_id
1 'polypeptide(L)'
;MNRRTAAVTGMATVLAGSGAGTASWAAYRLLMAQAGVARGVIGRDTAKPPEADGIYTPGCATPEPWRPGKPVDVHLMVFGDSTAAGVGCTTCEEVPGVRVARGLAETTGMRIRLSTKAISGATSKGLAGQVDAMFVAGPPPDAAVIFIGANDITKKHSISASARRLGAAAARLHDAGAVVVVGTCPDLGAVTAIPQPLRTIVHNWSVRLAKAQFAVTLAAGAHPVPMGDLGPQFLTSPDRLFAADGFHPSADGYELAAAHILPVLVTALAQRRAESPQARSAERRGVTARLRGLVESPGWRLRRSTDSVHIEVPVQN
;
A
#
# COMPACT_ATOMS: atom_id res chain seq x y z
N MET A 1 -1.55 -62.85 -32.02
CA MET A 1 -1.30 -61.76 -31.07
C MET A 1 -2.12 -62.03 -29.81
N ASN A 2 -1.45 -62.23 -28.71
CA ASN A 2 -1.95 -62.97 -27.55
C ASN A 2 -2.93 -62.10 -26.69
N ARG A 3 -4.16 -62.58 -26.48
CA ARG A 3 -5.15 -61.97 -25.57
C ARG A 3 -4.66 -61.75 -24.14
N ARG A 4 -3.61 -62.46 -23.73
CA ARG A 4 -2.97 -62.28 -22.40
C ARG A 4 -2.14 -61.01 -22.25
N THR A 5 -1.55 -60.48 -23.32
CA THR A 5 -0.75 -59.25 -23.31
C THR A 5 -1.63 -58.03 -23.23
N ALA A 6 -2.82 -58.04 -23.83
CA ALA A 6 -3.78 -56.90 -23.76
C ALA A 6 -4.37 -56.73 -22.35
N ALA A 7 -4.62 -57.83 -21.63
CA ALA A 7 -5.17 -57.78 -20.26
C ALA A 7 -4.16 -57.19 -19.23
N VAL A 8 -2.85 -57.48 -19.36
CA VAL A 8 -1.80 -56.99 -18.46
C VAL A 8 -1.58 -55.50 -18.68
N THR A 9 -1.64 -55.00 -19.93
CA THR A 9 -1.47 -53.59 -20.23
C THR A 9 -2.67 -52.77 -19.76
N GLY A 10 -3.90 -53.31 -19.85
CA GLY A 10 -5.10 -52.64 -19.33
C GLY A 10 -5.11 -52.53 -17.81
N MET A 11 -4.64 -53.54 -17.09
CA MET A 11 -4.56 -53.55 -15.63
C MET A 11 -3.49 -52.59 -15.08
N ALA A 12 -2.36 -52.45 -15.76
CA ALA A 12 -1.30 -51.51 -15.37
C ALA A 12 -1.75 -50.03 -15.53
N THR A 13 -2.54 -49.74 -16.59
CA THR A 13 -3.06 -48.37 -16.83
C THR A 13 -4.13 -48.00 -15.83
N VAL A 14 -5.00 -48.92 -15.43
CA VAL A 14 -6.04 -48.71 -14.42
C VAL A 14 -5.40 -48.53 -13.02
N LEU A 15 -4.36 -49.29 -12.67
CA LEU A 15 -3.66 -49.14 -11.39
C LEU A 15 -2.86 -47.82 -11.31
N ALA A 16 -2.24 -47.36 -12.39
CA ALA A 16 -1.59 -46.08 -12.45
C ALA A 16 -2.55 -44.89 -12.35
N GLY A 17 -3.73 -44.97 -12.96
CA GLY A 17 -4.77 -43.96 -12.86
C GLY A 17 -5.41 -43.86 -11.48
N SER A 18 -5.67 -45.01 -10.81
CA SER A 18 -6.17 -45.02 -9.43
C SER A 18 -5.17 -44.52 -8.41
N GLY A 19 -3.87 -44.81 -8.60
CA GLY A 19 -2.79 -44.29 -7.73
C GLY A 19 -2.63 -42.77 -7.78
N ALA A 20 -2.72 -42.17 -8.96
CA ALA A 20 -2.65 -40.72 -9.13
C ALA A 20 -3.87 -40.00 -8.51
N GLY A 21 -5.06 -40.58 -8.62
CA GLY A 21 -6.27 -40.03 -8.01
C GLY A 21 -6.23 -40.08 -6.46
N THR A 22 -5.78 -41.18 -5.89
CA THR A 22 -5.65 -41.32 -4.43
C THR A 22 -4.56 -40.42 -3.86
N ALA A 23 -3.41 -40.27 -4.53
CA ALA A 23 -2.34 -39.37 -4.13
C ALA A 23 -2.78 -37.90 -4.18
N SER A 24 -3.50 -37.50 -5.23
CA SER A 24 -4.04 -36.14 -5.37
C SER A 24 -5.08 -35.83 -4.27
N TRP A 25 -5.95 -36.80 -3.96
CA TRP A 25 -6.94 -36.66 -2.90
C TRP A 25 -6.28 -36.58 -1.52
N ALA A 26 -5.28 -37.41 -1.24
CA ALA A 26 -4.54 -37.36 0.01
C ALA A 26 -3.78 -36.02 0.19
N ALA A 27 -3.14 -35.51 -0.86
CA ALA A 27 -2.50 -34.20 -0.85
C ALA A 27 -3.52 -33.08 -0.59
N TYR A 28 -4.68 -33.11 -1.25
CA TYR A 28 -5.76 -32.14 -0.97
C TYR A 28 -6.25 -32.20 0.47
N ARG A 29 -6.48 -33.40 1.02
CA ARG A 29 -6.89 -33.59 2.42
C ARG A 29 -5.86 -33.05 3.40
N LEU A 30 -4.55 -33.28 3.15
CA LEU A 30 -3.47 -32.73 3.94
C LEU A 30 -3.50 -31.19 3.95
N LEU A 31 -3.59 -30.58 2.77
CA LEU A 31 -3.63 -29.11 2.66
C LEU A 31 -4.87 -28.51 3.35
N MET A 32 -6.01 -29.18 3.26
CA MET A 32 -7.24 -28.75 3.95
C MET A 32 -7.12 -28.89 5.47
N ALA A 33 -6.48 -29.94 5.96
CA ALA A 33 -6.19 -30.11 7.39
C ALA A 33 -5.23 -29.02 7.88
N GLN A 34 -4.17 -28.75 7.14
CA GLN A 34 -3.24 -27.67 7.46
C GLN A 34 -3.88 -26.28 7.45
N ALA A 35 -4.79 -26.01 6.48
CA ALA A 35 -5.58 -24.79 6.49
C ALA A 35 -6.52 -24.70 7.70
N GLY A 36 -7.01 -25.84 8.20
CA GLY A 36 -7.76 -25.92 9.46
C GLY A 36 -6.90 -25.56 10.67
N VAL A 37 -5.72 -26.14 10.76
CA VAL A 37 -4.74 -25.84 11.83
C VAL A 37 -4.38 -24.35 11.81
N ALA A 38 -3.98 -23.82 10.66
CA ALA A 38 -3.61 -22.41 10.53
C ALA A 38 -4.76 -21.48 10.98
N ARG A 39 -6.01 -21.75 10.58
CA ARG A 39 -7.18 -20.99 11.04
C ARG A 39 -7.43 -21.08 12.52
N GLY A 40 -7.09 -22.20 13.14
CA GLY A 40 -7.21 -22.40 14.58
C GLY A 40 -6.16 -21.63 15.38
N VAL A 41 -4.92 -21.55 14.85
CA VAL A 41 -3.80 -20.84 15.48
C VAL A 41 -3.94 -19.33 15.30
N ILE A 42 -4.21 -18.88 14.06
CA ILE A 42 -4.42 -17.47 13.73
C ILE A 42 -5.65 -16.90 14.48
N GLY A 43 -6.54 -17.79 14.91
CA GLY A 43 -7.73 -17.40 15.64
C GLY A 43 -8.71 -16.59 14.80
N ARG A 44 -9.73 -16.12 15.46
CA ARG A 44 -10.60 -15.04 14.97
C ARG A 44 -10.33 -13.88 15.90
N ASP A 45 -9.32 -13.08 15.60
CA ASP A 45 -9.19 -11.83 16.32
C ASP A 45 -10.41 -10.97 16.00
N THR A 46 -11.32 -10.93 16.96
CA THR A 46 -12.55 -10.14 16.92
C THR A 46 -12.35 -8.78 17.59
N ALA A 47 -11.14 -8.52 18.11
CA ALA A 47 -10.83 -7.25 18.73
C ALA A 47 -10.99 -6.13 17.68
N LYS A 48 -11.80 -5.13 18.01
CA LYS A 48 -11.94 -3.94 17.19
C LYS A 48 -10.60 -3.20 17.24
N PRO A 49 -9.97 -2.87 16.09
CA PRO A 49 -8.77 -2.06 16.08
C PRO A 49 -9.03 -0.72 16.80
N PRO A 50 -7.99 -0.14 17.45
CA PRO A 50 -8.14 1.17 18.11
C PRO A 50 -8.64 2.24 17.15
N GLU A 51 -9.52 3.13 17.60
CA GLU A 51 -9.92 4.29 16.82
C GLU A 51 -8.74 5.24 16.64
N ALA A 52 -8.49 5.61 15.39
CA ALA A 52 -7.28 6.32 14.98
C ALA A 52 -7.57 7.58 14.15
N ASP A 53 -8.84 7.81 13.76
CA ASP A 53 -9.21 8.95 12.93
C ASP A 53 -9.08 10.27 13.70
N GLY A 54 -8.44 11.26 13.08
CA GLY A 54 -8.17 12.55 13.73
C GLY A 54 -7.25 13.44 12.92
N ILE A 55 -6.84 14.57 13.53
CA ILE A 55 -5.84 15.49 12.96
C ILE A 55 -4.53 15.30 13.71
N TYR A 56 -3.50 14.96 12.98
CA TYR A 56 -2.12 14.79 13.46
C TYR A 56 -1.31 16.02 13.10
N THR A 57 -0.75 16.67 14.12
CA THR A 57 0.00 17.91 13.99
C THR A 57 1.44 17.66 14.46
N PRO A 58 2.47 18.25 13.81
CA PRO A 58 3.85 18.08 14.22
C PRO A 58 4.07 18.43 15.71
N GLY A 59 4.85 17.60 16.41
CA GLY A 59 5.15 17.78 17.83
C GLY A 59 4.01 17.51 18.81
N CYS A 60 2.79 17.18 18.33
CA CYS A 60 1.64 16.87 19.19
C CYS A 60 1.49 15.37 19.42
N ALA A 61 1.56 14.92 20.67
CA ALA A 61 1.42 13.50 21.01
C ALA A 61 -0.02 13.00 20.79
N THR A 62 -1.04 13.80 21.07
CA THR A 62 -2.45 13.40 20.97
C THR A 62 -3.09 13.96 19.72
N PRO A 63 -3.79 13.13 18.91
CA PRO A 63 -4.54 13.62 17.75
C PRO A 63 -5.71 14.48 18.17
N GLU A 64 -5.98 15.52 17.40
CA GLU A 64 -7.13 16.38 17.58
C GLU A 64 -8.34 15.77 16.85
N PRO A 65 -9.53 15.68 17.49
CA PRO A 65 -10.73 15.24 16.80
C PRO A 65 -11.04 16.15 15.60
N TRP A 66 -11.24 15.54 14.43
CA TRP A 66 -11.64 16.30 13.25
C TRP A 66 -13.10 16.77 13.35
N ARG A 67 -13.32 18.01 12.93
CA ARG A 67 -14.67 18.60 12.76
C ARG A 67 -14.70 19.42 11.46
N PRO A 68 -15.85 19.53 10.78
CA PRO A 68 -15.99 20.42 9.62
C PRO A 68 -15.50 21.85 9.92
N GLY A 69 -14.73 22.42 8.99
CA GLY A 69 -14.15 23.76 9.13
C GLY A 69 -12.78 23.82 9.82
N LYS A 70 -12.29 22.73 10.43
CA LYS A 70 -10.91 22.71 10.93
C LYS A 70 -9.91 22.69 9.76
N PRO A 71 -8.88 23.57 9.80
CA PRO A 71 -7.87 23.59 8.77
C PRO A 71 -7.03 22.33 8.80
N VAL A 72 -6.82 21.73 7.63
CA VAL A 72 -5.91 20.60 7.40
C VAL A 72 -5.17 20.83 6.09
N ASP A 73 -3.93 20.40 6.01
CA ASP A 73 -3.09 20.58 4.83
C ASP A 73 -3.15 19.37 3.89
N VAL A 74 -3.38 18.17 4.46
CA VAL A 74 -3.52 16.91 3.73
C VAL A 74 -4.57 16.05 4.40
N HIS A 75 -5.53 15.56 3.61
CA HIS A 75 -6.45 14.51 4.01
C HIS A 75 -5.88 13.16 3.53
N LEU A 76 -5.38 12.37 4.47
CA LEU A 76 -4.89 11.01 4.25
C LEU A 76 -6.02 10.02 4.53
N MET A 77 -6.33 9.14 3.58
CA MET A 77 -7.23 8.00 3.79
C MET A 77 -6.51 6.67 3.69
N VAL A 78 -6.88 5.74 4.56
CA VAL A 78 -6.37 4.37 4.57
C VAL A 78 -7.48 3.40 4.20
N PHE A 79 -7.23 2.60 3.17
CA PHE A 79 -8.15 1.59 2.64
C PHE A 79 -7.53 0.21 2.76
N GLY A 80 -8.37 -0.81 2.81
CA GLY A 80 -7.89 -2.18 2.75
C GLY A 80 -8.58 -3.14 3.71
N ASP A 81 -7.79 -4.05 4.25
CA ASP A 81 -8.26 -5.15 5.11
C ASP A 81 -7.89 -4.93 6.59
N SER A 82 -7.76 -6.03 7.34
CA SER A 82 -7.39 -6.02 8.76
C SER A 82 -6.02 -5.37 9.02
N THR A 83 -5.06 -5.54 8.09
CA THR A 83 -3.75 -4.91 8.20
C THR A 83 -3.86 -3.39 8.11
N ALA A 84 -4.66 -2.89 7.17
CA ALA A 84 -4.92 -1.46 7.02
C ALA A 84 -5.70 -0.88 8.22
N ALA A 85 -6.58 -1.66 8.81
CA ALA A 85 -7.35 -1.27 9.99
C ALA A 85 -6.53 -1.28 11.30
N GLY A 86 -5.39 -1.97 11.34
CA GLY A 86 -4.54 -2.09 12.53
C GLY A 86 -4.96 -3.21 13.47
N VAL A 87 -5.48 -4.34 12.95
CA VAL A 87 -5.72 -5.52 13.77
C VAL A 87 -4.39 -6.01 14.35
N GLY A 88 -4.35 -6.34 15.64
CA GLY A 88 -3.13 -6.67 16.40
C GLY A 88 -2.54 -5.50 17.17
N CYS A 89 -3.02 -4.26 16.95
CA CYS A 89 -2.65 -3.09 17.73
C CYS A 89 -3.46 -3.02 19.03
N THR A 90 -2.82 -2.56 20.09
CA THR A 90 -3.44 -2.35 21.43
C THR A 90 -3.74 -0.87 21.68
N THR A 91 -2.98 0.04 21.08
CA THR A 91 -3.14 1.48 21.19
C THR A 91 -3.30 2.11 19.80
N CYS A 92 -3.87 3.31 19.74
CA CYS A 92 -4.04 4.04 18.48
C CYS A 92 -2.68 4.41 17.83
N GLU A 93 -1.64 4.62 18.65
CA GLU A 93 -0.30 4.96 18.18
C GLU A 93 0.38 3.84 17.37
N GLU A 94 -0.05 2.60 17.59
CA GLU A 94 0.47 1.43 16.89
C GLU A 94 -0.15 1.22 15.52
N VAL A 95 -1.33 1.82 15.26
CA VAL A 95 -2.08 1.66 14.01
C VAL A 95 -1.27 2.17 12.82
N PRO A 96 -1.12 1.40 11.73
CA PRO A 96 -0.27 1.78 10.60
C PRO A 96 -0.66 3.12 9.98
N GLY A 97 -1.94 3.42 9.89
CA GLY A 97 -2.44 4.72 9.42
C GLY A 97 -1.96 5.88 10.28
N VAL A 98 -1.91 5.72 11.61
CA VAL A 98 -1.41 6.72 12.55
C VAL A 98 0.10 6.93 12.38
N ARG A 99 0.87 5.84 12.29
CA ARG A 99 2.31 5.92 12.06
C ARG A 99 2.66 6.68 10.78
N VAL A 100 1.90 6.41 9.70
CA VAL A 100 2.06 7.14 8.43
C VAL A 100 1.63 8.60 8.58
N ALA A 101 0.49 8.90 9.23
CA ALA A 101 0.01 10.27 9.42
C ALA A 101 0.96 11.11 10.28
N ARG A 102 1.48 10.55 11.40
CA ARG A 102 2.48 11.22 12.24
C ARG A 102 3.78 11.43 11.50
N GLY A 103 4.33 10.37 10.89
CA GLY A 103 5.56 10.49 10.13
C GLY A 103 5.46 11.52 9.01
N LEU A 104 4.30 11.60 8.34
CA LEU A 104 4.03 12.62 7.33
C LEU A 104 3.97 14.03 7.95
N ALA A 105 3.28 14.18 9.08
CA ALA A 105 3.20 15.46 9.79
C ALA A 105 4.59 15.95 10.23
N GLU A 106 5.37 15.10 10.89
CA GLU A 106 6.73 15.44 11.37
C GLU A 106 7.68 15.77 10.22
N THR A 107 7.63 14.99 9.11
CA THR A 107 8.53 15.21 7.97
C THR A 107 8.20 16.47 7.18
N THR A 108 6.92 16.82 7.10
CA THR A 108 6.45 17.90 6.20
C THR A 108 6.07 19.19 6.92
N GLY A 109 5.92 19.16 8.23
CA GLY A 109 5.40 20.28 9.01
C GLY A 109 3.90 20.53 8.85
N MET A 110 3.16 19.60 8.21
CA MET A 110 1.76 19.75 7.83
C MET A 110 0.81 19.15 8.86
N ARG A 111 -0.42 19.67 8.89
CA ARG A 111 -1.54 19.09 9.63
C ARG A 111 -2.21 18.02 8.80
N ILE A 112 -2.15 16.77 9.24
CA ILE A 112 -2.65 15.61 8.51
C ILE A 112 -3.96 15.13 9.13
N ARG A 113 -5.05 15.17 8.37
CA ARG A 113 -6.29 14.50 8.73
C ARG A 113 -6.19 13.04 8.30
N LEU A 114 -6.28 12.12 9.25
CA LEU A 114 -6.39 10.68 8.98
C LEU A 114 -7.87 10.27 8.98
N SER A 115 -8.25 9.45 8.01
CA SER A 115 -9.54 8.73 7.96
C SER A 115 -9.33 7.30 7.50
N THR A 116 -9.87 6.34 8.24
CA THR A 116 -9.74 4.91 7.95
C THR A 116 -11.03 4.36 7.35
N LYS A 117 -10.93 3.74 6.17
CA LYS A 117 -12.03 3.06 5.46
C LYS A 117 -11.82 1.55 5.38
N ALA A 118 -10.73 1.06 5.95
CA ALA A 118 -10.38 -0.35 5.97
C ALA A 118 -11.41 -1.19 6.73
N ILE A 119 -11.64 -2.40 6.24
CA ILE A 119 -12.62 -3.35 6.82
C ILE A 119 -11.91 -4.70 7.03
N SER A 120 -11.84 -5.16 8.27
CA SER A 120 -11.25 -6.45 8.61
C SER A 120 -11.87 -7.58 7.77
N GLY A 121 -11.04 -8.47 7.23
CA GLY A 121 -11.48 -9.56 6.36
C GLY A 121 -11.81 -9.17 4.92
N ALA A 122 -11.68 -7.87 4.54
CA ALA A 122 -11.90 -7.42 3.17
C ALA A 122 -10.92 -8.08 2.20
N THR A 123 -11.37 -8.26 0.97
CA THR A 123 -10.56 -8.68 -0.18
C THR A 123 -10.58 -7.57 -1.22
N SER A 124 -9.79 -7.71 -2.27
CA SER A 124 -9.84 -6.79 -3.41
C SER A 124 -11.26 -6.54 -3.95
N LYS A 125 -12.18 -7.49 -3.79
CA LYS A 125 -13.59 -7.34 -4.16
C LYS A 125 -14.31 -6.30 -3.29
N GLY A 126 -13.99 -6.23 -2.00
CA GLY A 126 -14.59 -5.25 -1.08
C GLY A 126 -14.02 -3.84 -1.21
N LEU A 127 -12.84 -3.69 -1.80
CA LEU A 127 -12.16 -2.41 -1.94
C LEU A 127 -12.97 -1.39 -2.76
N ALA A 128 -13.67 -1.84 -3.81
CA ALA A 128 -14.54 -0.97 -4.60
C ALA A 128 -15.61 -0.29 -3.73
N GLY A 129 -16.25 -1.04 -2.82
CA GLY A 129 -17.26 -0.50 -1.91
C GLY A 129 -16.68 0.49 -0.89
N GLN A 130 -15.42 0.31 -0.46
CA GLN A 130 -14.73 1.28 0.40
C GLN A 130 -14.51 2.61 -0.33
N VAL A 131 -14.11 2.55 -1.61
CA VAL A 131 -13.94 3.73 -2.48
C VAL A 131 -15.29 4.40 -2.77
N ASP A 132 -16.34 3.62 -3.05
CA ASP A 132 -17.70 4.15 -3.26
C ASP A 132 -18.20 4.89 -2.01
N ALA A 133 -18.04 4.28 -0.84
CA ALA A 133 -18.42 4.90 0.44
C ALA A 133 -17.66 6.20 0.72
N MET A 134 -16.41 6.30 0.29
CA MET A 134 -15.63 7.54 0.39
C MET A 134 -16.26 8.66 -0.46
N PHE A 135 -16.61 8.39 -1.72
CA PHE A 135 -17.23 9.39 -2.62
C PHE A 135 -18.58 9.85 -2.12
N VAL A 136 -19.33 8.99 -1.42
CA VAL A 136 -20.61 9.37 -0.79
C VAL A 136 -20.40 10.21 0.47
N ALA A 137 -19.34 9.92 1.24
CA ALA A 137 -19.11 10.56 2.54
C ALA A 137 -18.50 11.97 2.45
N GLY A 138 -17.92 12.35 1.30
CA GLY A 138 -17.30 13.67 1.15
C GLY A 138 -16.32 13.77 -0.02
N PRO A 139 -15.51 14.82 -0.05
CA PRO A 139 -14.54 15.02 -1.09
C PRO A 139 -13.45 13.92 -1.05
N PRO A 140 -12.84 13.60 -2.21
CA PRO A 140 -11.72 12.66 -2.25
C PRO A 140 -10.55 13.14 -1.39
N PRO A 141 -9.71 12.23 -0.88
CA PRO A 141 -8.53 12.59 -0.12
C PRO A 141 -7.43 13.18 -1.00
N ASP A 142 -6.49 13.89 -0.38
CA ASP A 142 -5.24 14.33 -1.03
C ASP A 142 -4.28 13.16 -1.20
N ALA A 143 -4.32 12.21 -0.26
CA ALA A 143 -3.49 11.01 -0.25
C ALA A 143 -4.29 9.78 0.17
N ALA A 144 -3.99 8.64 -0.46
CA ALA A 144 -4.57 7.35 -0.12
C ALA A 144 -3.49 6.29 0.05
N VAL A 145 -3.58 5.49 1.12
CA VAL A 145 -2.75 4.30 1.33
C VAL A 145 -3.64 3.07 1.30
N ILE A 146 -3.26 2.05 0.55
CA ILE A 146 -4.02 0.81 0.39
C ILE A 146 -3.17 -0.37 0.83
N PHE A 147 -3.68 -1.18 1.77
CA PHE A 147 -3.12 -2.49 2.12
C PHE A 147 -4.17 -3.57 1.90
N ILE A 148 -3.98 -4.45 0.90
CA ILE A 148 -4.95 -5.47 0.53
C ILE A 148 -4.26 -6.64 -0.18
N GLY A 149 -4.75 -7.87 0.06
CA GLY A 149 -4.31 -9.02 -0.72
C GLY A 149 -4.18 -10.32 0.06
N ALA A 150 -3.83 -10.28 1.35
CA ALA A 150 -3.69 -11.46 2.17
C ALA A 150 -4.99 -12.30 2.19
N ASN A 151 -6.14 -11.63 2.32
CA ASN A 151 -7.44 -12.29 2.26
C ASN A 151 -7.80 -12.83 0.87
N ASP A 152 -7.29 -12.27 -0.22
CA ASP A 152 -7.48 -12.83 -1.56
C ASP A 152 -6.77 -14.18 -1.69
N ILE A 153 -5.57 -14.32 -1.10
CA ILE A 153 -4.82 -15.58 -1.07
C ILE A 153 -5.54 -16.61 -0.19
N THR A 154 -5.88 -16.26 1.05
CA THR A 154 -6.50 -17.20 2.00
C THR A 154 -7.89 -17.67 1.54
N LYS A 155 -8.62 -16.83 0.81
CA LYS A 155 -9.92 -17.16 0.19
C LYS A 155 -9.79 -17.72 -1.23
N LYS A 156 -8.55 -17.97 -1.72
CA LYS A 156 -8.25 -18.60 -3.03
C LYS A 156 -8.84 -17.83 -4.21
N HIS A 157 -8.84 -16.50 -4.16
CA HIS A 157 -9.28 -15.68 -5.27
C HIS A 157 -8.29 -15.73 -6.44
N SER A 158 -8.79 -15.52 -7.66
CA SER A 158 -7.93 -15.41 -8.84
C SER A 158 -6.98 -14.21 -8.73
N ILE A 159 -5.68 -14.46 -8.87
CA ILE A 159 -4.63 -13.44 -8.81
C ILE A 159 -4.90 -12.30 -9.78
N SER A 160 -5.20 -12.63 -11.04
CA SER A 160 -5.45 -11.61 -12.07
C SER A 160 -6.72 -10.79 -11.79
N ALA A 161 -7.78 -11.40 -11.27
CA ALA A 161 -9.00 -10.69 -10.91
C ALA A 161 -8.79 -9.80 -9.69
N SER A 162 -8.03 -10.26 -8.68
CA SER A 162 -7.69 -9.49 -7.49
C SER A 162 -6.83 -8.28 -7.82
N ALA A 163 -5.80 -8.47 -8.64
CA ALA A 163 -4.96 -7.38 -9.12
C ALA A 163 -5.76 -6.34 -9.93
N ARG A 164 -6.60 -6.76 -10.88
CA ARG A 164 -7.43 -5.82 -11.66
C ARG A 164 -8.36 -4.98 -10.79
N ARG A 165 -8.97 -5.57 -9.74
CA ARG A 165 -9.83 -4.81 -8.81
C ARG A 165 -9.05 -3.77 -8.03
N LEU A 166 -7.86 -4.12 -7.57
CA LEU A 166 -6.96 -3.17 -6.91
C LEU A 166 -6.57 -2.02 -7.87
N GLY A 167 -6.14 -2.35 -9.09
CA GLY A 167 -5.78 -1.35 -10.10
C GLY A 167 -6.94 -0.40 -10.42
N ALA A 168 -8.16 -0.93 -10.56
CA ALA A 168 -9.34 -0.10 -10.79
C ALA A 168 -9.66 0.84 -9.61
N ALA A 169 -9.50 0.38 -8.37
CA ALA A 169 -9.69 1.22 -7.19
C ALA A 169 -8.60 2.30 -7.08
N ALA A 170 -7.35 1.93 -7.34
CA ALA A 170 -6.22 2.87 -7.33
C ALA A 170 -6.38 3.94 -8.43
N ALA A 171 -6.76 3.55 -9.65
CA ALA A 171 -7.04 4.49 -10.75
C ALA A 171 -8.15 5.48 -10.38
N ARG A 172 -9.26 5.02 -9.82
CA ARG A 172 -10.37 5.89 -9.40
C ARG A 172 -9.94 6.94 -8.38
N LEU A 173 -9.11 6.55 -7.41
CA LEU A 173 -8.56 7.48 -6.42
C LEU A 173 -7.58 8.46 -7.06
N HIS A 174 -6.72 7.98 -7.94
CA HIS A 174 -5.76 8.79 -8.69
C HIS A 174 -6.48 9.81 -9.59
N ASP A 175 -7.47 9.39 -10.36
CA ASP A 175 -8.27 10.23 -11.26
C ASP A 175 -9.08 11.30 -10.48
N ALA A 176 -9.51 10.96 -9.26
CA ALA A 176 -10.13 11.91 -8.34
C ALA A 176 -9.13 12.89 -7.70
N GLY A 177 -7.87 12.72 -8.01
CA GLY A 177 -6.84 13.62 -7.62
C GLY A 177 -6.03 13.19 -6.40
N ALA A 178 -6.14 12.01 -5.85
CA ALA A 178 -5.32 11.56 -4.74
C ALA A 178 -3.92 11.11 -5.19
N VAL A 179 -2.91 11.34 -4.35
CA VAL A 179 -1.65 10.56 -4.41
C VAL A 179 -1.94 9.19 -3.80
N VAL A 180 -1.79 8.13 -4.58
CA VAL A 180 -2.12 6.77 -4.13
C VAL A 180 -0.86 5.96 -3.93
N VAL A 181 -0.67 5.41 -2.72
CA VAL A 181 0.41 4.47 -2.39
C VAL A 181 -0.20 3.11 -2.05
N VAL A 182 0.30 2.06 -2.66
CA VAL A 182 -0.19 0.69 -2.46
C VAL A 182 0.90 -0.16 -1.85
N GLY A 183 0.73 -0.59 -0.60
CA GLY A 183 1.47 -1.71 -0.05
C GLY A 183 0.98 -3.00 -0.71
N THR A 184 1.84 -3.66 -1.51
CA THR A 184 1.47 -4.91 -2.19
C THR A 184 1.27 -6.05 -1.20
N CYS A 185 0.67 -7.16 -1.65
CA CYS A 185 0.45 -8.34 -0.82
C CYS A 185 1.75 -8.74 -0.09
N PRO A 186 1.74 -8.90 1.24
CA PRO A 186 2.90 -9.37 1.97
C PRO A 186 3.22 -10.83 1.61
N ASP A 187 4.44 -11.27 1.90
CA ASP A 187 4.80 -12.67 1.75
C ASP A 187 4.20 -13.53 2.88
N LEU A 188 3.13 -14.26 2.55
CA LEU A 188 2.49 -15.17 3.51
C LEU A 188 3.36 -16.41 3.84
N GLY A 189 4.46 -16.61 3.15
CA GLY A 189 5.47 -17.60 3.51
C GLY A 189 6.23 -17.24 4.80
N ALA A 190 6.20 -15.97 5.20
CA ALA A 190 6.75 -15.52 6.47
C ALA A 190 5.89 -15.92 7.68
N VAL A 191 4.62 -16.26 7.49
CA VAL A 191 3.69 -16.65 8.55
C VAL A 191 4.00 -18.08 9.00
N THR A 192 4.78 -18.21 10.06
CA THR A 192 5.27 -19.51 10.58
C THR A 192 4.15 -20.39 11.14
N ALA A 193 3.04 -19.79 11.55
CA ALA A 193 1.82 -20.50 11.99
C ALA A 193 1.18 -21.35 10.87
N ILE A 194 1.52 -21.10 9.59
CA ILE A 194 1.07 -21.92 8.47
C ILE A 194 2.01 -23.11 8.28
N PRO A 195 1.55 -24.37 8.42
CA PRO A 195 2.43 -25.54 8.30
C PRO A 195 2.85 -25.82 6.85
N GLN A 196 3.95 -26.56 6.69
CA GLN A 196 4.41 -27.06 5.39
C GLN A 196 3.59 -28.30 4.98
N PRO A 197 3.30 -28.47 3.66
CA PRO A 197 3.72 -27.67 2.49
C PRO A 197 2.78 -26.48 2.17
N LEU A 198 1.69 -26.26 2.90
CA LEU A 198 0.74 -25.19 2.62
C LEU A 198 1.43 -23.82 2.63
N ARG A 199 2.39 -23.59 3.53
CA ARG A 199 3.16 -22.33 3.63
C ARG A 199 3.91 -22.01 2.34
N THR A 200 4.54 -23.02 1.71
CA THR A 200 5.19 -22.82 0.40
C THR A 200 4.19 -22.46 -0.71
N ILE A 201 2.99 -23.01 -0.67
CA ILE A 201 1.95 -22.72 -1.66
C ILE A 201 1.47 -21.27 -1.51
N VAL A 202 1.16 -20.83 -0.28
CA VAL A 202 0.70 -19.46 -0.05
C VAL A 202 1.82 -18.44 -0.29
N HIS A 203 3.09 -18.77 -0.02
CA HIS A 203 4.25 -17.99 -0.43
C HIS A 203 4.22 -17.72 -1.93
N ASN A 204 4.20 -18.76 -2.74
CA ASN A 204 4.20 -18.62 -4.19
C ASN A 204 3.00 -17.82 -4.71
N TRP A 205 1.83 -17.95 -4.08
CA TRP A 205 0.64 -17.21 -4.47
C TRP A 205 0.72 -15.74 -4.06
N SER A 206 1.19 -15.43 -2.85
CA SER A 206 1.37 -14.06 -2.38
C SER A 206 2.40 -13.30 -3.21
N VAL A 207 3.53 -13.92 -3.54
CA VAL A 207 4.55 -13.34 -4.43
C VAL A 207 4.00 -13.05 -5.83
N ARG A 208 3.23 -13.98 -6.40
CA ARG A 208 2.58 -13.76 -7.71
C ARG A 208 1.54 -12.64 -7.65
N LEU A 209 0.75 -12.58 -6.56
CA LEU A 209 -0.24 -11.51 -6.38
C LEU A 209 0.47 -10.16 -6.21
N ALA A 210 1.49 -10.08 -5.36
CA ALA A 210 2.28 -8.87 -5.14
C ALA A 210 2.86 -8.32 -6.46
N LYS A 211 3.44 -9.20 -7.29
CA LYS A 211 3.97 -8.83 -8.61
C LYS A 211 2.86 -8.29 -9.55
N ALA A 212 1.71 -8.93 -9.55
CA ALA A 212 0.58 -8.46 -10.36
C ALA A 212 0.01 -7.13 -9.84
N GLN A 213 -0.08 -6.96 -8.52
CA GLN A 213 -0.48 -5.71 -7.87
C GLN A 213 0.49 -4.57 -8.18
N PHE A 214 1.79 -4.83 -8.13
CA PHE A 214 2.82 -3.86 -8.49
C PHE A 214 2.59 -3.29 -9.89
N ALA A 215 2.42 -4.17 -10.87
CA ALA A 215 2.23 -3.79 -12.27
C ALA A 215 0.95 -2.95 -12.49
N VAL A 216 -0.19 -3.38 -11.91
CA VAL A 216 -1.46 -2.65 -12.07
C VAL A 216 -1.49 -1.34 -11.31
N THR A 217 -0.74 -1.24 -10.20
CA THR A 217 -0.59 0.00 -9.43
C THR A 217 0.16 1.05 -10.25
N LEU A 218 1.28 0.68 -10.88
CA LEU A 218 2.00 1.57 -11.79
C LEU A 218 1.13 1.99 -12.97
N ALA A 219 0.41 1.05 -13.57
CA ALA A 219 -0.49 1.33 -14.70
C ALA A 219 -1.65 2.28 -14.32
N ALA A 220 -2.02 2.32 -13.05
CA ALA A 220 -3.03 3.23 -12.49
C ALA A 220 -2.47 4.63 -12.12
N GLY A 221 -1.22 4.93 -12.40
CA GLY A 221 -0.58 6.19 -11.99
C GLY A 221 -0.31 6.27 -10.47
N ALA A 222 -0.34 5.13 -9.78
CA ALA A 222 -0.13 5.03 -8.35
C ALA A 222 1.27 4.46 -8.01
N HIS A 223 1.66 4.52 -6.74
CA HIS A 223 3.00 4.17 -6.27
C HIS A 223 2.97 2.84 -5.50
N PRO A 224 3.49 1.73 -6.07
CA PRO A 224 3.57 0.46 -5.37
C PRO A 224 4.75 0.42 -4.40
N VAL A 225 4.54 -0.17 -3.22
CA VAL A 225 5.57 -0.47 -2.23
C VAL A 225 5.59 -1.98 -1.99
N PRO A 226 6.72 -2.67 -2.25
CA PRO A 226 6.83 -4.12 -2.14
C PRO A 226 6.85 -4.58 -0.68
N MET A 227 5.69 -4.90 -0.07
CA MET A 227 5.61 -5.39 1.31
C MET A 227 6.19 -6.80 1.48
N GLY A 228 6.33 -7.57 0.40
CA GLY A 228 6.99 -8.88 0.44
C GLY A 228 8.46 -8.82 0.84
N ASP A 229 9.13 -7.69 0.63
CA ASP A 229 10.54 -7.46 0.98
C ASP A 229 10.77 -7.45 2.50
N LEU A 230 9.70 -7.29 3.28
CA LEU A 230 9.74 -7.41 4.75
C LEU A 230 9.73 -8.87 5.24
N GLY A 231 9.43 -9.82 4.37
CA GLY A 231 9.32 -11.24 4.72
C GLY A 231 10.53 -11.80 5.49
N PRO A 232 11.78 -11.52 5.10
CA PRO A 232 12.96 -11.99 5.83
C PRO A 232 13.02 -11.50 7.28
N GLN A 233 12.65 -10.24 7.56
CA GLN A 233 12.63 -9.71 8.93
C GLN A 233 11.56 -10.41 9.77
N PHE A 234 10.36 -10.64 9.22
CA PHE A 234 9.28 -11.37 9.89
C PHE A 234 9.67 -12.83 10.16
N LEU A 235 10.43 -13.48 9.27
CA LEU A 235 10.95 -14.83 9.50
C LEU A 235 12.04 -14.88 10.59
N THR A 236 12.87 -13.84 10.67
CA THR A 236 13.98 -13.78 11.64
C THR A 236 13.50 -13.43 13.04
N SER A 237 12.45 -12.66 13.17
CA SER A 237 11.94 -12.16 14.45
C SER A 237 10.41 -12.28 14.54
N PRO A 238 9.84 -13.50 14.37
CA PRO A 238 8.39 -13.68 14.33
C PRO A 238 7.69 -13.24 15.61
N ASP A 239 8.25 -13.55 16.77
CA ASP A 239 7.66 -13.21 18.08
C ASP A 239 7.60 -11.71 18.35
N ARG A 240 8.46 -10.93 17.69
CA ARG A 240 8.48 -9.48 17.79
C ARG A 240 7.58 -8.82 16.75
N LEU A 241 7.57 -9.32 15.53
CA LEU A 241 6.94 -8.64 14.39
C LEU A 241 5.51 -9.11 14.10
N PHE A 242 5.10 -10.29 14.60
CA PHE A 242 3.69 -10.69 14.59
C PHE A 242 3.03 -10.40 15.93
N ALA A 243 1.73 -10.11 15.89
CA ALA A 243 0.87 -10.06 17.05
C ALA A 243 0.67 -11.47 17.66
N ALA A 244 -0.03 -11.56 18.78
CA ALA A 244 -0.26 -12.82 19.50
C ALA A 244 -0.98 -13.89 18.66
N ASP A 245 -1.70 -13.50 17.60
CA ASP A 245 -2.36 -14.43 16.68
C ASP A 245 -1.38 -15.06 15.64
N GLY A 246 -0.11 -14.65 15.65
CA GLY A 246 0.94 -15.15 14.76
C GLY A 246 0.70 -14.88 13.25
N PHE A 247 -0.21 -13.93 12.94
CA PHE A 247 -0.60 -13.63 11.56
C PHE A 247 -0.57 -12.13 11.24
N HIS A 248 -1.27 -11.31 12.05
CA HIS A 248 -1.23 -9.87 11.88
C HIS A 248 0.09 -9.31 12.40
N PRO A 249 0.59 -8.21 11.82
CA PRO A 249 1.75 -7.53 12.38
C PRO A 249 1.48 -7.05 13.82
N SER A 250 2.52 -7.07 14.64
CA SER A 250 2.58 -6.37 15.92
C SER A 250 2.77 -4.86 15.73
N ALA A 251 2.84 -4.11 16.83
CA ALA A 251 3.24 -2.70 16.81
C ALA A 251 4.56 -2.48 16.04
N ASP A 252 5.60 -3.30 16.32
CA ASP A 252 6.89 -3.22 15.63
C ASP A 252 6.77 -3.61 14.14
N GLY A 253 5.93 -4.61 13.82
CA GLY A 253 5.67 -5.01 12.45
C GLY A 253 4.98 -3.91 11.63
N TYR A 254 4.04 -3.18 12.24
CA TYR A 254 3.39 -2.03 11.62
C TYR A 254 4.33 -0.81 11.49
N GLU A 255 5.22 -0.61 12.45
CA GLU A 255 6.25 0.42 12.33
C GLU A 255 7.15 0.17 11.13
N LEU A 256 7.61 -1.06 10.97
CA LEU A 256 8.42 -1.47 9.83
C LEU A 256 7.67 -1.25 8.50
N ALA A 257 6.39 -1.61 8.42
CA ALA A 257 5.56 -1.38 7.24
C ALA A 257 5.37 0.12 6.95
N ALA A 258 5.10 0.93 7.97
CA ALA A 258 4.94 2.38 7.83
C ALA A 258 6.24 3.05 7.38
N ALA A 259 7.40 2.61 7.87
CA ALA A 259 8.72 3.09 7.45
C ALA A 259 9.00 2.86 5.95
N HIS A 260 8.38 1.86 5.33
CA HIS A 260 8.49 1.61 3.89
C HIS A 260 7.50 2.46 3.07
N ILE A 261 6.31 2.73 3.60
CA ILE A 261 5.28 3.54 2.92
C ILE A 261 5.63 5.03 2.95
N LEU A 262 6.09 5.53 4.09
CA LEU A 262 6.23 6.96 4.34
C LEU A 262 7.15 7.69 3.35
N PRO A 263 8.36 7.22 3.01
CA PRO A 263 9.23 7.91 2.06
C PRO A 263 8.62 8.06 0.67
N VAL A 264 7.90 7.03 0.21
CA VAL A 264 7.22 7.03 -1.08
C VAL A 264 6.07 8.05 -1.08
N LEU A 265 5.28 8.07 -0.01
CA LEU A 265 4.16 9.01 0.13
C LEU A 265 4.65 10.47 0.20
N VAL A 266 5.69 10.75 0.99
CA VAL A 266 6.30 12.09 1.11
C VAL A 266 6.79 12.57 -0.24
N THR A 267 7.55 11.73 -0.96
CA THR A 267 8.09 12.07 -2.27
C THR A 267 6.98 12.35 -3.28
N ALA A 268 5.98 11.48 -3.37
CA ALA A 268 4.89 11.62 -4.31
C ALA A 268 4.01 12.86 -4.03
N LEU A 269 3.75 13.18 -2.76
CA LEU A 269 3.04 14.41 -2.37
C LEU A 269 3.83 15.67 -2.70
N ALA A 270 5.16 15.65 -2.50
CA ALA A 270 6.03 16.78 -2.84
C ALA A 270 6.04 17.03 -4.37
N GLN A 271 6.18 15.98 -5.17
CA GLN A 271 6.12 16.05 -6.63
C GLN A 271 4.80 16.64 -7.12
N ARG A 272 3.68 16.13 -6.62
CA ARG A 272 2.36 16.62 -6.98
C ARG A 272 2.15 18.10 -6.63
N ARG A 273 2.63 18.54 -5.47
CA ARG A 273 2.56 19.96 -5.08
C ARG A 273 3.37 20.85 -6.01
N ALA A 274 4.58 20.41 -6.40
CA ALA A 274 5.41 21.12 -7.38
C ALA A 274 4.73 21.23 -8.76
N GLU A 275 3.97 20.24 -9.16
CA GLU A 275 3.23 20.22 -10.42
C GLU A 275 1.95 21.08 -10.41
N SER A 276 1.50 21.51 -9.25
CA SER A 276 0.25 22.27 -9.12
C SER A 276 0.34 23.63 -9.85
N PRO A 277 -0.76 24.13 -10.45
CA PRO A 277 -0.76 25.44 -11.12
C PRO A 277 -0.37 26.61 -10.21
N GLN A 278 -0.66 26.49 -8.92
CA GLN A 278 -0.30 27.51 -7.91
C GLN A 278 1.21 27.54 -7.64
N ALA A 279 1.87 26.38 -7.54
CA ALA A 279 3.32 26.31 -7.40
C ALA A 279 4.04 26.85 -8.63
N ARG A 280 3.63 26.45 -9.83
CA ARG A 280 4.17 26.99 -11.10
C ARG A 280 3.96 28.50 -11.23
N SER A 281 2.84 29.01 -10.75
CA SER A 281 2.55 30.47 -10.77
C SER A 281 3.40 31.23 -9.76
N ALA A 282 3.70 30.62 -8.59
CA ALA A 282 4.58 31.21 -7.58
C ALA A 282 6.04 31.24 -8.06
N GLU A 283 6.50 30.15 -8.67
CA GLU A 283 7.83 30.06 -9.26
C GLU A 283 8.04 31.07 -10.38
N ARG A 284 7.08 31.18 -11.33
CA ARG A 284 7.09 32.20 -12.38
C ARG A 284 7.12 33.62 -11.82
N ARG A 285 6.34 33.92 -10.77
CA ARG A 285 6.38 35.21 -10.08
C ARG A 285 7.73 35.49 -9.43
N GLY A 286 8.32 34.47 -8.78
CA GLY A 286 9.65 34.53 -8.16
C GLY A 286 10.75 34.78 -9.18
N VAL A 287 10.73 34.10 -10.33
CA VAL A 287 11.67 34.31 -11.44
C VAL A 287 11.50 35.73 -12.03
N THR A 288 10.27 36.17 -12.27
CA THR A 288 9.98 37.51 -12.79
C THR A 288 10.43 38.61 -11.82
N ALA A 289 10.22 38.40 -10.51
CA ALA A 289 10.68 39.34 -9.48
C ALA A 289 12.22 39.40 -9.41
N ARG A 290 12.92 38.26 -9.51
CA ARG A 290 14.38 38.21 -9.56
C ARG A 290 14.94 38.91 -10.81
N LEU A 291 14.34 38.69 -11.99
CA LEU A 291 14.71 39.34 -13.22
C LEU A 291 14.49 40.87 -13.16
N ARG A 292 13.36 41.34 -12.57
CA ARG A 292 13.13 42.76 -12.29
C ARG A 292 14.20 43.36 -11.38
N GLY A 293 14.51 42.71 -10.28
CA GLY A 293 15.55 43.14 -9.34
C GLY A 293 16.92 43.25 -10.00
N LEU A 294 17.24 42.37 -10.96
CA LEU A 294 18.49 42.46 -11.74
C LEU A 294 18.48 43.67 -12.69
N VAL A 295 17.34 43.96 -13.29
CA VAL A 295 17.21 45.12 -14.23
C VAL A 295 17.18 46.45 -13.47
N GLU A 296 16.68 46.49 -12.26
CA GLU A 296 16.60 47.67 -11.38
C GLU A 296 17.86 47.90 -10.53
N SER A 297 18.85 47.00 -10.57
CA SER A 297 20.11 47.17 -9.90
C SER A 297 20.92 48.34 -10.48
N PRO A 298 21.54 49.22 -9.68
CA PRO A 298 22.22 50.44 -10.17
C PRO A 298 23.52 50.19 -10.94
N GLY A 299 23.57 49.18 -11.77
CA GLY A 299 24.72 48.86 -12.61
C GLY A 299 24.36 48.50 -14.04
N TRP A 300 23.07 48.41 -14.32
CA TRP A 300 22.61 48.00 -15.66
C TRP A 300 22.06 49.19 -16.42
N ARG A 301 22.70 49.56 -17.58
CA ARG A 301 22.17 50.54 -18.52
C ARG A 301 21.78 49.85 -19.82
N LEU A 302 20.52 49.98 -20.22
CA LEU A 302 20.04 49.64 -21.57
C LEU A 302 20.39 50.79 -22.50
N ARG A 303 21.38 50.62 -23.39
CA ARG A 303 21.56 51.51 -24.57
C ARG A 303 20.74 50.99 -25.72
N ARG A 304 19.83 51.77 -26.19
CA ARG A 304 19.16 51.49 -27.48
C ARG A 304 20.07 52.08 -28.61
N SER A 305 20.59 51.21 -29.46
CA SER A 305 21.10 51.56 -30.78
C SER A 305 20.05 51.13 -31.79
N THR A 306 19.97 51.83 -32.88
CA THR A 306 18.89 51.70 -33.88
C THR A 306 18.86 50.40 -34.63
N ASP A 307 19.84 49.46 -34.42
CA ASP A 307 19.93 48.21 -35.18
C ASP A 307 20.23 46.95 -34.37
N SER A 308 20.47 47.04 -33.06
CA SER A 308 20.63 45.83 -32.22
C SER A 308 20.63 46.18 -30.72
N VAL A 309 20.15 45.20 -29.87
CA VAL A 309 20.20 45.29 -28.41
C VAL A 309 21.45 44.55 -27.95
N HIS A 310 22.44 45.28 -27.39
CA HIS A 310 23.60 44.69 -26.72
C HIS A 310 23.49 44.85 -25.22
N ILE A 311 23.79 43.77 -24.48
CA ILE A 311 23.88 43.79 -23.04
C ILE A 311 25.35 43.85 -22.64
N GLU A 312 25.81 44.99 -22.07
CA GLU A 312 27.15 45.10 -21.50
C GLU A 312 27.14 44.72 -20.02
N VAL A 313 28.01 43.81 -19.64
CA VAL A 313 28.25 43.42 -18.24
C VAL A 313 29.44 44.21 -17.69
N PRO A 314 29.33 44.90 -16.54
CA PRO A 314 30.47 45.63 -15.96
C PRO A 314 31.56 44.64 -15.53
N VAL A 315 32.80 44.90 -15.95
CA VAL A 315 34.00 44.20 -15.49
C VAL A 315 34.32 44.75 -14.11
N GLN A 316 34.35 43.90 -13.10
CA GLN A 316 34.86 44.24 -11.78
C GLN A 316 36.38 44.28 -11.83
N ASN A 317 36.96 45.40 -11.46
CA ASN A 317 38.39 45.55 -11.10
C ASN A 317 38.54 45.13 -9.63
#